data_fba33abb8e9f6aa1c796f4f7c2e924b6
#
_entry.id   fba33abb8e9f6aa1c796f4f7c2e924b6
#
_cell.length_a   1.000
_cell.length_b   1.000
_cell.length_c   1.000
_cell.angle_alpha   90.00
_cell.angle_beta   90.00
_cell.angle_gamma   90.00
#
_symmetry.space_group_name_H-M   'P 1'
#
loop_
_entity.id
_entity.type
_entity.pdbx_description
1 polymer ?
#
loop_
_entity_poly.entity_id
_entity_poly.type
_entity_poly.pdbx_seq_one_letter_code
_entity_poly.pdbx_strand_id
1 'polypeptide(L)'
;MNYKETLFFIAKCLTISLEEKNRQEIEKQLKSTSIDWDAVVKVSTAHYVFPVLYCNLKRADFLQYLPHELVNYMEHITDINRERNKQIILQANELNNVLLANNIRPIFLKGTGNLLAGIYNDIAERMVGDIDFIFSKEDYPKAITSLREFGYSEVKKKNYYPPNEKKHYRRLQKESNIAAIEIHKNFLDIKKYNNEFNFSFVEKDSQVINGTTVLSYANKLNLSIIANQINDNGFYYKIMALRNAYDVFLLSKKTSAKDAVNVLDKLKHPLNCFLAACYEIFNTVESLEFNKTKKTLGYLSVFNNQFSNSSRIKRRFWRRYYVISTYLFIKSKIIDIYRNILDKKFRVYLFKRLTDRNWYKSKLVQF
;
A
#
# COMPACT_ATOMS: atom_id res chain seq x y z
N MET A 1 10.55 -21.53 12.64
CA MET A 1 10.61 -20.09 13.04
C MET A 1 9.25 -19.63 13.52
N ASN A 2 9.16 -18.83 14.60
CA ASN A 2 7.90 -18.20 14.98
C ASN A 2 7.60 -16.99 14.06
N TYR A 3 6.36 -16.46 14.13
CA TYR A 3 5.95 -15.35 13.25
C TYR A 3 6.85 -14.11 13.35
N LYS A 4 7.34 -13.75 14.55
CA LYS A 4 8.26 -12.62 14.72
C LYS A 4 9.58 -12.87 13.99
N GLU A 5 10.19 -14.02 14.25
CA GLU A 5 11.46 -14.42 13.62
C GLU A 5 11.34 -14.40 12.10
N THR A 6 10.25 -14.98 11.55
CA THR A 6 10.00 -15.01 10.12
C THR A 6 9.80 -13.60 9.54
N LEU A 7 9.00 -12.75 10.19
CA LEU A 7 8.75 -11.38 9.73
C LEU A 7 10.03 -10.54 9.72
N PHE A 8 10.83 -10.61 10.79
CA PHE A 8 12.09 -9.87 10.90
C PHE A 8 13.16 -10.41 9.96
N PHE A 9 13.22 -11.72 9.75
CA PHE A 9 14.08 -12.34 8.74
C PHE A 9 13.74 -11.81 7.34
N ILE A 10 12.46 -11.88 6.93
CA ILE A 10 12.02 -11.36 5.64
C ILE A 10 12.35 -9.86 5.54
N ALA A 11 12.01 -9.06 6.55
CA ALA A 11 12.27 -7.62 6.53
C ALA A 11 13.76 -7.31 6.29
N LYS A 12 14.69 -8.01 6.98
CA LYS A 12 16.13 -7.85 6.72
C LYS A 12 16.50 -8.27 5.30
N CYS A 13 15.97 -9.41 4.80
CA CYS A 13 16.21 -9.85 3.42
C CYS A 13 15.79 -8.81 2.38
N LEU A 14 14.74 -8.00 2.64
CA LEU A 14 14.33 -6.94 1.74
C LEU A 14 15.37 -5.80 1.63
N THR A 15 16.32 -5.70 2.53
CA THR A 15 17.27 -4.58 2.61
C THR A 15 18.71 -4.97 2.31
N ILE A 16 19.03 -6.27 2.19
CA ILE A 16 20.42 -6.78 2.04
C ILE A 16 21.18 -6.23 0.85
N SER A 17 20.50 -5.75 -0.18
CA SER A 17 21.13 -5.15 -1.36
C SER A 17 21.67 -3.74 -1.11
N LEU A 18 21.24 -3.07 -0.02
CA LEU A 18 21.58 -1.68 0.30
C LEU A 18 22.11 -1.50 1.74
N GLU A 19 21.96 -2.53 2.58
CA GLU A 19 22.35 -2.50 4.01
C GLU A 19 23.33 -3.63 4.30
N GLU A 20 24.62 -3.32 4.31
CA GLU A 20 25.69 -4.30 4.51
C GLU A 20 25.56 -5.07 5.84
N LYS A 21 25.17 -4.39 6.93
CA LYS A 21 24.90 -5.02 8.22
C LYS A 21 23.86 -6.14 8.12
N ASN A 22 22.78 -5.89 7.39
CA ASN A 22 21.72 -6.87 7.21
C ASN A 22 22.17 -8.01 6.28
N ARG A 23 22.97 -7.71 5.26
CA ARG A 23 23.57 -8.71 4.38
C ARG A 23 24.41 -9.71 5.16
N GLN A 24 25.34 -9.23 5.99
CA GLN A 24 26.21 -10.09 6.81
C GLN A 24 25.42 -10.93 7.82
N GLU A 25 24.41 -10.32 8.46
CA GLU A 25 23.57 -11.02 9.43
C GLU A 25 22.73 -12.11 8.77
N ILE A 26 22.11 -11.84 7.60
CA ILE A 26 21.32 -12.82 6.86
C ILE A 26 22.23 -13.93 6.31
N GLU A 27 23.39 -13.61 5.75
CA GLU A 27 24.34 -14.63 5.28
C GLU A 27 24.76 -15.59 6.40
N LYS A 28 25.12 -15.05 7.57
CA LYS A 28 25.42 -15.86 8.76
C LYS A 28 24.26 -16.75 9.16
N GLN A 29 23.03 -16.21 9.13
CA GLN A 29 21.83 -16.95 9.50
C GLN A 29 21.54 -18.07 8.49
N LEU A 30 21.69 -17.83 7.19
CA LEU A 30 21.50 -18.83 6.13
C LEU A 30 22.50 -19.98 6.23
N LYS A 31 23.75 -19.69 6.65
CA LYS A 31 24.81 -20.69 6.81
C LYS A 31 24.71 -21.53 8.08
N SER A 32 24.13 -20.98 9.15
CA SER A 32 24.22 -21.58 10.49
C SER A 32 22.89 -22.09 11.04
N THR A 33 21.75 -21.76 10.44
CA THR A 33 20.42 -22.03 11.00
C THR A 33 19.51 -22.65 9.95
N SER A 34 18.74 -23.66 10.37
CA SER A 34 17.64 -24.16 9.53
C SER A 34 16.55 -23.10 9.43
N ILE A 35 16.27 -22.65 8.20
CA ILE A 35 15.20 -21.68 7.91
C ILE A 35 13.90 -22.44 7.62
N ASP A 36 12.82 -21.99 8.26
CA ASP A 36 11.46 -22.47 7.97
C ASP A 36 10.93 -21.76 6.72
N TRP A 37 11.27 -22.32 5.55
CA TRP A 37 10.92 -21.72 4.26
C TRP A 37 9.42 -21.69 4.01
N ASP A 38 8.64 -22.63 4.55
CA ASP A 38 7.17 -22.61 4.44
C ASP A 38 6.58 -21.38 5.14
N ALA A 39 7.08 -21.08 6.34
CA ALA A 39 6.70 -19.87 7.05
C ALA A 39 7.13 -18.61 6.28
N VAL A 40 8.33 -18.59 5.66
CA VAL A 40 8.82 -17.49 4.86
C VAL A 40 7.95 -17.25 3.63
N VAL A 41 7.59 -18.31 2.88
CA VAL A 41 6.69 -18.22 1.72
C VAL A 41 5.33 -17.66 2.14
N LYS A 42 4.73 -18.23 3.20
CA LYS A 42 3.41 -17.80 3.70
C LYS A 42 3.39 -16.33 4.11
N VAL A 43 4.36 -15.87 4.87
CA VAL A 43 4.42 -14.50 5.38
C VAL A 43 4.76 -13.52 4.25
N SER A 44 5.75 -13.80 3.41
CA SER A 44 6.13 -12.92 2.29
C SER A 44 5.01 -12.76 1.26
N THR A 45 4.25 -13.83 0.99
CA THR A 45 3.06 -13.79 0.13
C THR A 45 1.95 -12.95 0.75
N ALA A 46 1.64 -13.15 2.03
CA ALA A 46 0.61 -12.37 2.74
C ALA A 46 0.93 -10.88 2.80
N HIS A 47 2.22 -10.51 2.80
CA HIS A 47 2.68 -9.13 2.78
C HIS A 47 2.98 -8.57 1.38
N TYR A 48 2.73 -9.35 0.31
CA TYR A 48 2.98 -8.96 -1.09
C TYR A 48 4.45 -8.59 -1.37
N VAL A 49 5.39 -9.32 -0.76
CA VAL A 49 6.84 -9.08 -0.90
C VAL A 49 7.60 -10.32 -1.37
N PHE A 50 6.90 -11.35 -1.85
CA PHE A 50 7.53 -12.59 -2.31
C PHE A 50 8.47 -12.37 -3.51
N PRO A 51 8.07 -11.63 -4.58
CA PRO A 51 8.98 -11.36 -5.69
C PRO A 51 10.21 -10.51 -5.28
N VAL A 52 10.02 -9.49 -4.43
CA VAL A 52 11.14 -8.66 -3.98
C VAL A 52 12.11 -9.42 -3.08
N LEU A 53 11.61 -10.39 -2.31
CA LEU A 53 12.47 -11.28 -1.53
C LEU A 53 13.41 -12.06 -2.45
N TYR A 54 12.89 -12.67 -3.51
CA TYR A 54 13.70 -13.35 -4.53
C TYR A 54 14.73 -12.40 -5.16
N CYS A 55 14.31 -11.23 -5.64
CA CYS A 55 15.20 -10.27 -6.28
C CYS A 55 16.37 -9.85 -5.38
N ASN A 56 16.12 -9.63 -4.08
CA ASN A 56 17.17 -9.26 -3.14
C ASN A 56 18.11 -10.44 -2.83
N LEU A 57 17.60 -11.65 -2.62
CA LEU A 57 18.42 -12.85 -2.40
C LEU A 57 19.29 -13.17 -3.63
N LYS A 58 18.72 -13.04 -4.84
CA LYS A 58 19.46 -13.22 -6.11
C LYS A 58 20.60 -12.20 -6.25
N ARG A 59 20.35 -10.92 -6.00
CA ARG A 59 21.37 -9.86 -6.05
C ARG A 59 22.49 -10.01 -5.01
N ALA A 60 22.14 -10.56 -3.86
CA ALA A 60 23.13 -10.84 -2.80
C ALA A 60 23.94 -12.11 -3.05
N ASP A 61 23.59 -12.88 -4.07
CA ASP A 61 24.18 -14.18 -4.36
C ASP A 61 23.95 -15.21 -3.23
N PHE A 62 22.70 -15.25 -2.72
CA PHE A 62 22.30 -16.12 -1.61
C PHE A 62 21.40 -17.30 -2.01
N LEU A 63 21.07 -17.43 -3.32
CA LEU A 63 20.14 -18.48 -3.78
C LEU A 63 20.67 -19.90 -3.53
N GLN A 64 21.99 -20.10 -3.47
CA GLN A 64 22.59 -21.39 -3.18
C GLN A 64 22.29 -21.93 -1.76
N TYR A 65 21.81 -21.07 -0.86
CA TYR A 65 21.40 -21.47 0.50
C TYR A 65 19.94 -21.94 0.59
N LEU A 66 19.18 -21.82 -0.50
CA LEU A 66 17.78 -22.17 -0.55
C LEU A 66 17.57 -23.55 -1.19
N PRO A 67 16.49 -24.27 -0.84
CA PRO A 67 16.09 -25.45 -1.59
C PRO A 67 15.87 -25.14 -3.08
N HIS A 68 16.39 -25.98 -3.96
CA HIS A 68 16.34 -25.76 -5.41
C HIS A 68 14.91 -25.59 -5.94
N GLU A 69 13.96 -26.39 -5.46
CA GLU A 69 12.54 -26.29 -5.83
C GLU A 69 11.95 -24.93 -5.45
N LEU A 70 12.32 -24.42 -4.28
CA LEU A 70 11.89 -23.09 -3.84
C LEU A 70 12.45 -21.99 -4.73
N VAL A 71 13.73 -22.06 -5.11
CA VAL A 71 14.34 -21.10 -6.02
C VAL A 71 13.59 -21.05 -7.34
N ASN A 72 13.31 -22.20 -7.96
CA ASN A 72 12.55 -22.30 -9.20
C ASN A 72 11.14 -21.70 -9.07
N TYR A 73 10.47 -21.97 -7.97
CA TYR A 73 9.15 -21.40 -7.68
C TYR A 73 9.20 -19.88 -7.51
N MET A 74 10.17 -19.37 -6.75
CA MET A 74 10.36 -17.92 -6.54
C MET A 74 10.65 -17.20 -7.86
N GLU A 75 11.51 -17.78 -8.71
CA GLU A 75 11.84 -17.25 -10.03
C GLU A 75 10.61 -17.17 -10.91
N HIS A 76 9.85 -18.27 -11.02
CA HIS A 76 8.63 -18.33 -11.82
C HIS A 76 7.60 -17.26 -11.43
N ILE A 77 7.30 -17.11 -10.12
CA ILE A 77 6.37 -16.09 -9.63
C ILE A 77 6.90 -14.68 -9.88
N THR A 78 8.20 -14.48 -9.75
CA THR A 78 8.84 -13.18 -10.00
C THR A 78 8.76 -12.81 -11.48
N ASP A 79 8.97 -13.75 -12.39
CA ASP A 79 8.88 -13.53 -13.83
C ASP A 79 7.46 -13.22 -14.28
N ILE A 80 6.46 -13.92 -13.75
CA ILE A 80 5.05 -13.58 -13.97
C ILE A 80 4.76 -12.13 -13.53
N ASN A 81 5.25 -11.73 -12.35
CA ASN A 81 5.05 -10.36 -11.87
C ASN A 81 5.79 -9.33 -12.72
N ARG A 82 6.99 -9.65 -13.20
CA ARG A 82 7.78 -8.80 -14.11
C ARG A 82 7.03 -8.56 -15.41
N GLU A 83 6.55 -9.61 -16.04
CA GLU A 83 5.80 -9.51 -17.29
C GLU A 83 4.50 -8.72 -17.10
N ARG A 84 3.78 -8.98 -16.02
CA ARG A 84 2.60 -8.18 -15.65
C ARG A 84 2.93 -6.69 -15.50
N ASN A 85 4.02 -6.36 -14.83
CA ASN A 85 4.41 -4.96 -14.61
C ASN A 85 4.88 -4.26 -15.90
N LYS A 86 5.51 -4.98 -16.85
CA LYS A 86 5.77 -4.44 -18.20
C LYS A 86 4.45 -4.00 -18.87
N GLN A 87 3.45 -4.85 -18.85
CA GLN A 87 2.14 -4.54 -19.44
C GLN A 87 1.44 -3.39 -18.72
N ILE A 88 1.54 -3.29 -17.37
CA ILE A 88 1.01 -2.17 -16.59
C ILE A 88 1.71 -0.85 -16.96
N ILE A 89 3.04 -0.86 -17.14
CA ILE A 89 3.80 0.32 -17.55
C ILE A 89 3.39 0.77 -18.96
N LEU A 90 3.23 -0.16 -19.90
CA LEU A 90 2.75 0.14 -21.24
C LEU A 90 1.35 0.74 -21.22
N GLN A 91 0.42 0.13 -20.47
CA GLN A 91 -0.93 0.65 -20.29
C GLN A 91 -0.95 2.03 -19.63
N ALA A 92 -0.10 2.29 -18.62
CA ALA A 92 0.00 3.58 -17.97
C ALA A 92 0.51 4.67 -18.93
N ASN A 93 1.48 4.36 -19.78
CA ASN A 93 1.98 5.27 -20.81
C ASN A 93 0.91 5.57 -21.89
N GLU A 94 0.15 4.56 -22.32
CA GLU A 94 -0.98 4.74 -23.24
C GLU A 94 -2.03 5.68 -22.64
N LEU A 95 -2.42 5.46 -21.40
CA LEU A 95 -3.35 6.31 -20.65
C LEU A 95 -2.83 7.75 -20.53
N ASN A 96 -1.55 7.92 -20.21
CA ASN A 96 -0.91 9.22 -20.14
C ASN A 96 -1.02 9.98 -21.47
N ASN A 97 -0.69 9.32 -22.59
CA ASN A 97 -0.75 9.93 -23.92
C ASN A 97 -2.17 10.34 -24.30
N VAL A 98 -3.18 9.49 -24.05
CA VAL A 98 -4.58 9.79 -24.30
C VAL A 98 -5.06 10.99 -23.49
N LEU A 99 -4.69 11.06 -22.23
CA LEU A 99 -5.09 12.16 -21.34
C LEU A 99 -4.39 13.47 -21.73
N LEU A 100 -3.09 13.43 -22.03
CA LEU A 100 -2.33 14.61 -22.48
C LEU A 100 -2.86 15.16 -23.82
N ALA A 101 -3.25 14.30 -24.75
CA ALA A 101 -3.88 14.72 -26.02
C ALA A 101 -5.21 15.48 -25.81
N ASN A 102 -5.86 15.26 -24.67
CA ASN A 102 -7.06 16.01 -24.24
C ASN A 102 -6.75 17.17 -23.28
N ASN A 103 -5.48 17.60 -23.18
CA ASN A 103 -5.01 18.62 -22.25
C ASN A 103 -5.29 18.32 -20.78
N ILE A 104 -5.28 17.03 -20.40
CA ILE A 104 -5.50 16.54 -19.04
C ILE A 104 -4.20 15.94 -18.54
N ARG A 105 -3.65 16.46 -17.43
CA ARG A 105 -2.39 15.96 -16.85
C ARG A 105 -2.67 15.03 -15.67
N PRO A 106 -2.46 13.70 -15.81
CA PRO A 106 -2.52 12.78 -14.69
C PRO A 106 -1.27 12.89 -13.81
N ILE A 107 -1.42 12.71 -12.49
CA ILE A 107 -0.33 12.41 -11.59
C ILE A 107 -0.48 10.95 -11.16
N PHE A 108 0.46 10.08 -11.57
CA PHE A 108 0.43 8.67 -11.23
C PHE A 108 0.85 8.43 -9.77
N LEU A 109 0.15 7.51 -9.12
CA LEU A 109 0.23 7.29 -7.68
C LEU A 109 0.69 5.87 -7.33
N LYS A 110 1.04 5.66 -6.06
CA LYS A 110 1.28 4.36 -5.44
C LYS A 110 2.25 3.47 -6.25
N GLY A 111 1.93 2.15 -6.39
CA GLY A 111 2.78 1.18 -7.07
C GLY A 111 3.07 1.54 -8.51
N THR A 112 2.07 1.97 -9.29
CA THR A 112 2.27 2.40 -10.68
C THR A 112 3.16 3.64 -10.75
N GLY A 113 2.91 4.67 -9.92
CA GLY A 113 3.75 5.87 -9.86
C GLY A 113 5.19 5.57 -9.41
N ASN A 114 5.39 4.53 -8.59
CA ASN A 114 6.72 4.09 -8.18
C ASN A 114 7.45 3.32 -9.31
N LEU A 115 6.74 2.46 -10.07
CA LEU A 115 7.30 1.78 -11.24
C LEU A 115 7.74 2.79 -12.31
N LEU A 116 6.88 3.74 -12.66
CA LEU A 116 7.17 4.80 -13.64
C LEU A 116 8.34 5.69 -13.20
N ALA A 117 8.53 5.87 -11.90
CA ALA A 117 9.64 6.64 -11.33
C ALA A 117 10.96 5.84 -11.21
N GLY A 118 10.99 4.56 -11.58
CA GLY A 118 12.19 3.73 -11.48
C GLY A 118 12.71 3.57 -10.04
N ILE A 119 11.80 3.41 -9.06
CA ILE A 119 12.19 3.26 -7.65
C ILE A 119 12.87 1.91 -7.40
N TYR A 120 12.46 0.87 -8.13
CA TYR A 120 12.92 -0.50 -7.95
C TYR A 120 14.05 -0.83 -8.93
N ASN A 121 15.04 -1.64 -8.48
CA ASN A 121 16.10 -2.13 -9.35
C ASN A 121 15.58 -3.13 -10.39
N ASP A 122 14.54 -3.87 -10.04
CA ASP A 122 13.80 -4.76 -10.94
C ASP A 122 12.30 -4.46 -10.81
N ILE A 123 11.63 -4.25 -11.93
CA ILE A 123 10.18 -3.98 -11.94
C ILE A 123 9.36 -5.10 -11.31
N ALA A 124 9.90 -6.31 -11.23
CA ALA A 124 9.25 -7.44 -10.55
C ALA A 124 9.15 -7.27 -9.04
N GLU A 125 9.93 -6.38 -8.43
CA GLU A 125 9.96 -6.21 -6.98
C GLU A 125 8.61 -5.73 -6.40
N ARG A 126 7.79 -5.06 -7.20
CA ARG A 126 6.52 -4.50 -6.72
C ARG A 126 5.31 -5.18 -7.33
N MET A 127 4.52 -5.83 -6.50
CA MET A 127 3.22 -6.36 -6.95
C MET A 127 2.22 -5.21 -7.07
N VAL A 128 1.81 -4.89 -8.31
CA VAL A 128 0.85 -3.83 -8.64
C VAL A 128 -0.46 -4.45 -9.14
N GLY A 129 -1.59 -4.02 -8.58
CA GLY A 129 -2.92 -4.50 -8.96
C GLY A 129 -3.63 -3.59 -9.95
N ASP A 130 -3.53 -2.29 -9.72
CA ASP A 130 -4.31 -1.25 -10.38
C ASP A 130 -3.41 -0.10 -10.81
N ILE A 131 -3.88 0.69 -11.79
CA ILE A 131 -3.26 1.97 -12.15
C ILE A 131 -4.01 3.07 -11.42
N ASP A 132 -3.31 3.71 -10.46
CA ASP A 132 -3.83 4.79 -9.65
C ASP A 132 -3.34 6.15 -10.17
N PHE A 133 -4.23 7.11 -10.33
CA PHE A 133 -3.85 8.50 -10.64
C PHE A 133 -4.85 9.52 -10.08
N ILE A 134 -4.41 10.77 -9.97
CA ILE A 134 -5.20 11.90 -9.48
C ILE A 134 -5.11 13.05 -10.47
N PHE A 135 -6.14 13.90 -10.48
CA PHE A 135 -6.25 15.09 -11.33
C PHE A 135 -6.60 16.33 -10.51
N SER A 136 -6.48 17.50 -11.12
CA SER A 136 -7.09 18.73 -10.62
C SER A 136 -8.61 18.55 -10.47
N LYS A 137 -9.26 19.42 -9.71
CA LYS A 137 -10.74 19.39 -9.60
C LYS A 137 -11.41 19.68 -10.93
N GLU A 138 -10.81 20.52 -11.75
CA GLU A 138 -11.27 20.98 -13.06
C GLU A 138 -11.15 19.85 -14.10
N ASP A 139 -10.08 19.06 -14.03
CA ASP A 139 -9.81 17.98 -14.98
C ASP A 139 -10.47 16.66 -14.60
N TYR A 140 -10.82 16.47 -13.33
CA TYR A 140 -11.40 15.23 -12.84
C TYR A 140 -12.65 14.75 -13.64
N PRO A 141 -13.68 15.61 -13.92
CA PRO A 141 -14.81 15.19 -14.75
C PRO A 141 -14.42 14.90 -16.22
N LYS A 142 -13.53 15.74 -16.80
CA LYS A 142 -13.06 15.58 -18.18
C LYS A 142 -12.28 14.26 -18.34
N ALA A 143 -11.42 13.92 -17.37
CA ALA A 143 -10.67 12.68 -17.37
C ALA A 143 -11.59 11.45 -17.39
N ILE A 144 -12.67 11.45 -16.60
CA ILE A 144 -13.65 10.35 -16.58
C ILE A 144 -14.31 10.19 -17.96
N THR A 145 -14.70 11.31 -18.60
CA THR A 145 -15.32 11.30 -19.94
C THR A 145 -14.33 10.77 -20.97
N SER A 146 -13.13 11.32 -21.03
CA SER A 146 -12.09 10.91 -21.99
C SER A 146 -11.73 9.41 -21.84
N LEU A 147 -11.61 8.91 -20.62
CA LEU A 147 -11.31 7.50 -20.39
C LEU A 147 -12.47 6.57 -20.79
N ARG A 148 -13.72 7.00 -20.64
CA ARG A 148 -14.89 6.26 -21.14
C ARG A 148 -14.95 6.23 -22.66
N GLU A 149 -14.68 7.33 -23.32
CA GLU A 149 -14.58 7.43 -24.79
C GLU A 149 -13.44 6.54 -25.31
N PHE A 150 -12.37 6.42 -24.55
CA PHE A 150 -11.25 5.51 -24.86
C PHE A 150 -11.57 4.02 -24.61
N GLY A 151 -12.80 3.71 -24.17
CA GLY A 151 -13.31 2.34 -24.02
C GLY A 151 -13.22 1.75 -22.60
N TYR A 152 -12.91 2.57 -21.59
CA TYR A 152 -12.98 2.13 -20.21
C TYR A 152 -14.41 2.15 -19.67
N SER A 153 -14.85 1.07 -19.06
CA SER A 153 -16.18 0.94 -18.48
C SER A 153 -16.12 0.56 -17.00
N GLU A 154 -17.19 0.83 -16.25
CA GLU A 154 -17.25 0.50 -14.83
C GLU A 154 -17.20 -1.01 -14.62
N VAL A 155 -16.33 -1.45 -13.71
CA VAL A 155 -16.27 -2.87 -13.32
C VAL A 155 -17.55 -3.24 -12.57
N LYS A 156 -18.41 -4.03 -13.21
CA LYS A 156 -19.69 -4.50 -12.66
C LYS A 156 -19.47 -5.52 -11.53
N LYS A 157 -18.93 -5.08 -10.40
CA LYS A 157 -18.77 -5.97 -9.23
C LYS A 157 -19.94 -5.95 -8.25
N LYS A 158 -20.82 -4.94 -8.30
CA LYS A 158 -21.96 -4.80 -7.38
C LYS A 158 -23.10 -4.06 -8.07
N ASN A 159 -24.32 -4.53 -7.84
CA ASN A 159 -25.54 -3.87 -8.34
C ASN A 159 -25.78 -2.50 -7.68
N TYR A 160 -25.03 -2.17 -6.62
CA TYR A 160 -25.25 -0.97 -5.82
C TYR A 160 -23.94 -0.33 -5.41
N TYR A 161 -23.77 0.94 -5.79
CA TYR A 161 -22.66 1.80 -5.36
C TYR A 161 -23.22 2.91 -4.47
N PRO A 162 -22.57 3.23 -3.33
CA PRO A 162 -23.01 4.37 -2.54
C PRO A 162 -22.88 5.66 -3.34
N PRO A 163 -23.88 6.55 -3.31
CA PRO A 163 -23.73 7.88 -3.87
C PRO A 163 -22.62 8.63 -3.10
N ASN A 164 -21.86 9.48 -3.78
CA ASN A 164 -20.72 10.21 -3.24
C ASN A 164 -19.55 9.31 -2.83
N GLU A 165 -18.77 8.94 -3.81
CA GLU A 165 -17.46 8.31 -3.64
C GLU A 165 -16.55 9.25 -2.84
N LYS A 166 -15.97 8.73 -1.74
CA LYS A 166 -15.19 9.54 -0.81
C LYS A 166 -13.78 9.84 -1.31
N LYS A 167 -13.13 8.84 -1.91
CA LYS A 167 -11.70 8.85 -2.21
C LYS A 167 -11.40 8.77 -3.70
N HIS A 168 -12.03 7.86 -4.42
CA HIS A 168 -11.80 7.64 -5.85
C HIS A 168 -13.12 7.40 -6.58
N TYR A 169 -13.10 7.59 -7.91
CA TYR A 169 -14.17 7.18 -8.81
C TYR A 169 -14.32 5.66 -8.80
N ARG A 170 -15.43 5.18 -9.33
CA ARG A 170 -15.65 3.76 -9.55
C ARG A 170 -14.53 3.20 -10.41
N ARG A 171 -14.06 2.03 -10.02
CA ARG A 171 -13.01 1.33 -10.75
C ARG A 171 -13.44 1.11 -12.19
N LEU A 172 -12.60 1.52 -13.14
CA LEU A 172 -12.83 1.34 -14.56
C LEU A 172 -11.88 0.26 -15.10
N GLN A 173 -12.34 -0.47 -16.11
CA GLN A 173 -11.55 -1.48 -16.81
C GLN A 173 -11.89 -1.48 -18.30
N LYS A 174 -10.91 -1.77 -19.12
CA LYS A 174 -11.02 -2.04 -20.54
C LYS A 174 -10.66 -3.51 -20.76
N GLU A 175 -11.43 -4.24 -21.55
CA GLU A 175 -11.28 -5.69 -21.68
C GLU A 175 -9.90 -6.11 -22.22
N SER A 176 -9.35 -5.32 -23.15
CA SER A 176 -8.01 -5.55 -23.71
C SER A 176 -6.86 -5.28 -22.75
N ASN A 177 -7.11 -4.73 -21.55
CA ASN A 177 -6.09 -4.23 -20.66
C ASN A 177 -6.00 -5.05 -19.37
N ILE A 178 -4.76 -5.28 -18.89
CA ILE A 178 -4.50 -6.17 -17.75
C ILE A 178 -4.87 -5.55 -16.40
N ALA A 179 -4.75 -4.23 -16.27
CA ALA A 179 -5.02 -3.53 -15.01
C ALA A 179 -6.29 -2.68 -15.09
N ALA A 180 -7.08 -2.71 -14.04
CA ALA A 180 -8.12 -1.72 -13.83
C ALA A 180 -7.51 -0.38 -13.39
N ILE A 181 -8.24 0.71 -13.60
CA ILE A 181 -7.81 2.05 -13.23
C ILE A 181 -8.65 2.61 -12.09
N GLU A 182 -8.01 3.32 -11.16
CA GLU A 182 -8.62 4.03 -10.05
C GLU A 182 -8.32 5.53 -10.13
N ILE A 183 -9.35 6.33 -10.43
CA ILE A 183 -9.26 7.79 -10.52
C ILE A 183 -9.49 8.35 -9.11
N HIS A 184 -8.43 8.86 -8.50
CA HIS A 184 -8.51 9.44 -7.16
C HIS A 184 -9.09 10.85 -7.19
N LYS A 185 -10.02 11.12 -6.27
CA LYS A 185 -10.53 12.45 -5.96
C LYS A 185 -9.80 13.05 -4.75
N ASN A 186 -9.43 12.20 -3.82
CA ASN A 186 -8.70 12.53 -2.60
C ASN A 186 -7.73 11.40 -2.25
N PHE A 187 -6.67 11.70 -1.50
CA PHE A 187 -5.74 10.69 -0.99
C PHE A 187 -6.26 9.96 0.25
N LEU A 188 -7.13 10.63 1.02
CA LEU A 188 -7.62 10.15 2.32
C LEU A 188 -9.15 10.13 2.37
N ASP A 189 -9.70 9.13 3.06
CA ASP A 189 -11.14 9.04 3.35
C ASP A 189 -11.57 10.00 4.47
N ILE A 190 -10.64 10.46 5.30
CA ILE A 190 -10.89 11.29 6.49
C ILE A 190 -10.75 12.76 6.13
N LYS A 191 -11.88 13.47 6.03
CA LYS A 191 -11.93 14.89 5.63
C LYS A 191 -10.97 15.82 6.36
N LYS A 192 -10.77 15.59 7.68
CA LYS A 192 -9.89 16.47 8.49
C LYS A 192 -8.43 16.49 8.03
N TYR A 193 -7.99 15.48 7.27
CA TYR A 193 -6.64 15.37 6.75
C TYR A 193 -6.51 15.81 5.28
N ASN A 194 -7.64 15.97 4.56
CA ASN A 194 -7.62 16.33 3.14
C ASN A 194 -7.08 17.74 2.87
N ASN A 195 -7.10 18.63 3.87
CA ASN A 195 -6.51 19.97 3.72
C ASN A 195 -4.98 19.95 3.81
N GLU A 196 -4.40 18.88 4.33
CA GLU A 196 -2.98 18.77 4.58
C GLU A 196 -2.23 17.97 3.50
N PHE A 197 -2.88 16.92 2.98
CA PHE A 197 -2.34 16.10 1.89
C PHE A 197 -3.40 15.97 0.79
N ASN A 198 -3.35 16.87 -0.20
CA ASN A 198 -4.30 16.99 -1.30
C ASN A 198 -3.59 17.25 -2.63
N PHE A 199 -4.36 17.37 -3.73
CA PHE A 199 -3.80 17.61 -5.05
C PHE A 199 -2.92 18.86 -5.10
N SER A 200 -3.41 20.00 -4.61
CA SER A 200 -2.66 21.26 -4.67
C SER A 200 -1.37 21.26 -3.82
N PHE A 201 -1.30 20.40 -2.79
CA PHE A 201 -0.09 20.21 -2.03
C PHE A 201 0.95 19.39 -2.82
N VAL A 202 0.54 18.29 -3.43
CA VAL A 202 1.48 17.38 -4.11
C VAL A 202 1.87 17.80 -5.51
N GLU A 203 1.02 18.59 -6.19
CA GLU A 203 1.28 19.10 -7.53
C GLU A 203 2.52 20.01 -7.59
N LYS A 204 2.75 20.81 -6.54
CA LYS A 204 3.81 21.83 -6.47
C LYS A 204 5.21 21.27 -6.70
N ASP A 205 5.46 20.06 -6.23
CA ASP A 205 6.75 19.36 -6.31
C ASP A 205 6.67 18.02 -7.06
N SER A 206 5.58 17.83 -7.83
CA SER A 206 5.46 16.68 -8.73
C SER A 206 6.56 16.68 -9.79
N GLN A 207 6.98 15.51 -10.22
CA GLN A 207 8.12 15.31 -11.13
C GLN A 207 7.63 14.73 -12.46
N VAL A 208 8.23 15.18 -13.55
CA VAL A 208 8.03 14.54 -14.87
C VAL A 208 9.21 13.60 -15.12
N ILE A 209 8.93 12.32 -15.25
CA ILE A 209 9.91 11.27 -15.52
C ILE A 209 9.46 10.54 -16.79
N ASN A 210 10.31 10.53 -17.82
CA ASN A 210 10.02 9.91 -19.12
C ASN A 210 8.63 10.30 -19.68
N GLY A 211 8.27 11.60 -19.58
CA GLY A 211 7.00 12.13 -20.06
C GLY A 211 5.77 11.86 -19.18
N THR A 212 5.92 11.13 -18.06
CA THR A 212 4.84 10.88 -17.11
C THR A 212 5.00 11.72 -15.85
N THR A 213 3.90 12.29 -15.33
CA THR A 213 3.93 13.03 -14.07
C THR A 213 3.68 12.11 -12.90
N VAL A 214 4.59 12.14 -11.92
CA VAL A 214 4.56 11.34 -10.69
C VAL A 214 4.80 12.23 -9.48
N LEU A 215 4.44 11.77 -8.29
CA LEU A 215 4.75 12.49 -7.04
C LEU A 215 6.27 12.65 -6.83
N SER A 216 6.68 13.66 -6.08
CA SER A 216 8.04 13.74 -5.52
C SER A 216 8.35 12.54 -4.62
N TYR A 217 9.63 12.26 -4.37
CA TYR A 217 10.02 11.14 -3.49
C TYR A 217 9.45 11.29 -2.07
N ALA A 218 9.43 12.50 -1.55
CA ALA A 218 8.84 12.81 -0.23
C ALA A 218 7.33 12.51 -0.21
N ASN A 219 6.59 12.93 -1.24
CA ASN A 219 5.16 12.69 -1.32
C ASN A 219 4.80 11.22 -1.63
N LYS A 220 5.65 10.48 -2.39
CA LYS A 220 5.53 9.03 -2.54
C LYS A 220 5.69 8.31 -1.20
N LEU A 221 6.69 8.72 -0.40
CA LEU A 221 6.95 8.16 0.92
C LEU A 221 5.74 8.41 1.85
N ASN A 222 5.28 9.65 1.93
CA ASN A 222 4.11 10.00 2.72
C ASN A 222 2.87 9.23 2.29
N LEU A 223 2.61 9.10 0.97
CA LEU A 223 1.45 8.37 0.46
C LEU A 223 1.53 6.87 0.80
N SER A 224 2.72 6.25 0.74
CA SER A 224 2.92 4.84 1.12
C SER A 224 2.59 4.61 2.59
N ILE A 225 2.99 5.53 3.46
CA ILE A 225 2.66 5.47 4.90
C ILE A 225 1.17 5.75 5.13
N ILE A 226 0.62 6.80 4.51
CA ILE A 226 -0.81 7.17 4.61
C ILE A 226 -1.70 5.99 4.20
N ALA A 227 -1.36 5.30 3.11
CA ALA A 227 -2.12 4.14 2.66
C ALA A 227 -2.27 3.09 3.77
N ASN A 228 -1.17 2.72 4.43
CA ASN A 228 -1.21 1.74 5.51
C ASN A 228 -1.76 2.30 6.83
N GLN A 229 -1.23 3.43 7.31
CA GLN A 229 -1.54 3.92 8.66
C GLN A 229 -2.93 4.55 8.78
N ILE A 230 -3.40 5.22 7.74
CA ILE A 230 -4.63 5.99 7.77
C ILE A 230 -5.75 5.26 7.02
N ASN A 231 -5.53 4.92 5.74
CA ASN A 231 -6.56 4.32 4.90
C ASN A 231 -6.88 2.87 5.32
N ASP A 232 -5.85 2.08 5.65
CA ASP A 232 -6.00 0.69 6.12
C ASP A 232 -6.10 0.58 7.65
N ASN A 233 -6.17 1.72 8.37
CA ASN A 233 -6.23 1.80 9.83
C ASN A 233 -5.05 1.15 10.57
N GLY A 234 -3.89 0.98 9.94
CA GLY A 234 -2.70 0.37 10.53
C GLY A 234 -2.27 1.05 11.84
N PHE A 235 -2.42 2.39 11.93
CA PHE A 235 -2.16 3.14 13.16
C PHE A 235 -3.03 2.69 14.34
N TYR A 236 -4.30 2.42 14.13
CA TYR A 236 -5.19 1.93 15.17
C TYR A 236 -4.89 0.48 15.55
N TYR A 237 -4.71 -0.38 14.55
CA TYR A 237 -4.45 -1.80 14.76
C TYR A 237 -3.04 -2.12 15.25
N LYS A 238 -2.09 -1.19 15.06
CA LYS A 238 -0.64 -1.40 15.30
C LYS A 238 -0.08 -2.52 14.44
N ILE A 239 -0.43 -2.51 13.17
CA ILE A 239 0.06 -3.44 12.16
C ILE A 239 0.68 -2.68 11.00
N MET A 240 1.54 -3.35 10.26
CA MET A 240 2.15 -2.80 9.06
C MET A 240 2.18 -3.84 7.92
N ALA A 241 2.16 -3.35 6.69
CA ALA A 241 2.39 -4.15 5.50
C ALA A 241 3.86 -4.00 5.06
N LEU A 242 4.59 -5.11 4.93
CA LEU A 242 6.00 -5.07 4.48
C LEU A 242 6.15 -4.45 3.09
N ARG A 243 5.14 -4.60 2.24
CA ARG A 243 5.11 -3.93 0.93
C ARG A 243 5.25 -2.41 1.03
N ASN A 244 4.48 -1.79 1.93
CA ASN A 244 4.57 -0.34 2.16
C ASN A 244 5.87 0.04 2.89
N ALA A 245 6.33 -0.80 3.81
CA ALA A 245 7.60 -0.60 4.49
C ALA A 245 8.79 -0.63 3.52
N TYR A 246 8.78 -1.55 2.56
CA TYR A 246 9.81 -1.62 1.52
C TYR A 246 9.80 -0.40 0.59
N ASP A 247 8.61 0.04 0.14
CA ASP A 247 8.48 1.28 -0.61
C ASP A 247 9.09 2.46 0.17
N VAL A 248 8.79 2.58 1.46
CA VAL A 248 9.32 3.64 2.35
C VAL A 248 10.82 3.51 2.52
N PHE A 249 11.37 2.30 2.67
CA PHE A 249 12.80 2.06 2.75
C PHE A 249 13.53 2.54 1.48
N LEU A 250 13.07 2.16 0.29
CA LEU A 250 13.69 2.60 -0.95
C LEU A 250 13.60 4.11 -1.14
N LEU A 251 12.46 4.70 -0.82
CA LEU A 251 12.25 6.15 -0.90
C LEU A 251 13.08 6.92 0.12
N SER A 252 13.35 6.36 1.31
CA SER A 252 14.24 6.98 2.31
C SER A 252 15.69 7.10 1.85
N LYS A 253 16.09 6.35 0.82
CA LYS A 253 17.41 6.51 0.15
C LYS A 253 17.44 7.65 -0.87
N LYS A 254 16.28 8.23 -1.20
CA LYS A 254 16.12 9.32 -2.18
C LYS A 254 15.71 10.65 -1.52
N THR A 255 15.18 10.62 -0.31
CA THR A 255 14.72 11.80 0.45
C THR A 255 14.83 11.56 1.95
N SER A 256 14.94 12.61 2.75
CA SER A 256 14.87 12.49 4.21
C SER A 256 13.46 12.05 4.64
N ALA A 257 13.34 10.81 5.13
CA ALA A 257 12.05 10.28 5.59
C ALA A 257 11.50 11.09 6.78
N LYS A 258 12.38 11.51 7.70
CA LYS A 258 12.05 12.30 8.88
C LYS A 258 11.48 13.68 8.50
N ASP A 259 12.12 14.36 7.53
CA ASP A 259 11.68 15.69 7.10
C ASP A 259 10.38 15.59 6.28
N ALA A 260 10.27 14.61 5.39
CA ALA A 260 9.05 14.36 4.62
C ALA A 260 7.82 14.19 5.52
N VAL A 261 7.95 13.46 6.62
CA VAL A 261 6.87 13.26 7.60
C VAL A 261 6.61 14.52 8.42
N ASN A 262 7.64 15.32 8.75
CA ASN A 262 7.53 16.49 9.60
C ASN A 262 6.72 17.65 8.97
N VAL A 263 6.60 17.69 7.64
CA VAL A 263 5.82 18.72 6.92
C VAL A 263 4.31 18.60 7.16
N LEU A 264 3.82 17.45 7.60
CA LEU A 264 2.39 17.15 7.74
C LEU A 264 1.95 17.18 9.22
N ASP A 265 1.52 18.34 9.72
CA ASP A 265 1.24 18.56 11.14
C ASP A 265 0.28 17.54 11.78
N LYS A 266 -0.90 17.36 11.21
CA LYS A 266 -1.93 16.45 11.75
C LYS A 266 -1.62 14.96 11.49
N LEU A 267 -0.86 14.68 10.43
CA LEU A 267 -0.46 13.35 10.04
C LEU A 267 0.89 12.93 10.61
N LYS A 268 1.72 13.90 11.06
CA LYS A 268 3.07 13.67 11.57
C LYS A 268 3.18 12.51 12.55
N HIS A 269 2.32 12.47 13.57
CA HIS A 269 2.40 11.42 14.58
C HIS A 269 2.14 10.01 14.04
N PRO A 270 1.04 9.70 13.33
CA PRO A 270 0.85 8.36 12.77
C PRO A 270 1.92 7.98 11.74
N LEU A 271 2.41 8.94 10.94
CA LEU A 271 3.46 8.66 9.95
C LEU A 271 4.80 8.37 10.65
N ASN A 272 5.17 9.15 11.65
CA ASN A 272 6.36 8.93 12.45
C ASN A 272 6.32 7.58 13.20
N CYS A 273 5.14 7.13 13.64
CA CYS A 273 4.97 5.79 14.22
C CYS A 273 5.26 4.67 13.23
N PHE A 274 4.92 4.86 11.95
CA PHE A 274 5.27 3.90 10.91
C PHE A 274 6.77 3.85 10.65
N LEU A 275 7.44 5.01 10.57
CA LEU A 275 8.90 5.08 10.45
C LEU A 275 9.57 4.37 11.63
N ALA A 276 9.08 4.57 12.84
CA ALA A 276 9.59 3.88 14.02
C ALA A 276 9.48 2.36 13.93
N ALA A 277 8.34 1.85 13.43
CA ALA A 277 8.16 0.42 13.19
C ALA A 277 9.07 -0.09 12.07
N CYS A 278 9.24 0.67 10.96
CA CYS A 278 10.19 0.35 9.89
C CYS A 278 11.63 0.31 10.43
N TYR A 279 12.04 1.31 11.18
CA TYR A 279 13.37 1.37 11.80
C TYR A 279 13.67 0.12 12.63
N GLU A 280 12.68 -0.37 13.39
CA GLU A 280 12.82 -1.57 14.21
C GLU A 280 12.91 -2.85 13.38
N ILE A 281 11.98 -3.07 12.43
CA ILE A 281 11.94 -4.34 11.69
C ILE A 281 13.07 -4.47 10.67
N PHE A 282 13.58 -3.36 10.14
CA PHE A 282 14.72 -3.34 9.21
C PHE A 282 16.08 -3.24 9.90
N ASN A 283 16.13 -3.49 11.22
CA ASN A 283 17.36 -3.54 11.99
C ASN A 283 18.11 -2.21 12.08
N THR A 284 17.39 -1.16 12.44
CA THR A 284 17.94 0.19 12.73
C THR A 284 18.61 0.89 11.53
N VAL A 285 17.98 0.79 10.36
CA VAL A 285 18.46 1.48 9.14
C VAL A 285 18.42 3.00 9.35
N GLU A 286 19.55 3.68 9.18
CA GLU A 286 19.73 5.11 9.45
C GLU A 286 18.77 6.01 8.66
N SER A 287 18.56 5.72 7.38
CA SER A 287 17.67 6.52 6.52
C SER A 287 16.18 6.47 6.95
N LEU A 288 15.84 5.56 7.89
CA LEU A 288 14.50 5.42 8.49
C LEU A 288 14.42 6.02 9.90
N GLU A 289 15.38 6.87 10.28
CA GLU A 289 15.29 7.57 11.55
C GLU A 289 13.94 8.27 11.76
N PHE A 290 13.52 8.30 13.01
CA PHE A 290 12.23 8.85 13.42
C PHE A 290 12.35 9.76 14.65
N ASN A 291 11.33 10.57 14.90
CA ASN A 291 11.29 11.39 16.10
C ASN A 291 10.94 10.56 17.34
N LYS A 292 11.90 10.37 18.25
CA LYS A 292 11.75 9.61 19.50
C LYS A 292 10.93 10.40 20.52
N THR A 293 9.61 10.34 20.42
CA THR A 293 8.69 10.96 21.41
C THR A 293 8.10 9.88 22.32
N LYS A 294 7.65 10.28 23.53
CA LYS A 294 6.94 9.37 24.46
C LYS A 294 5.75 8.65 23.77
N LYS A 295 5.01 9.38 22.91
CA LYS A 295 3.88 8.81 22.15
C LYS A 295 4.32 7.78 21.12
N THR A 296 5.43 8.03 20.41
CA THR A 296 5.98 7.09 19.43
C THR A 296 6.54 5.84 20.08
N LEU A 297 7.26 5.98 21.20
CA LEU A 297 7.75 4.84 21.98
C LEU A 297 6.60 4.01 22.57
N GLY A 298 5.54 4.66 23.05
CA GLY A 298 4.31 3.98 23.47
C GLY A 298 3.62 3.21 22.31
N TYR A 299 3.65 3.76 21.09
CA TYR A 299 3.17 3.05 19.90
C TYR A 299 4.00 1.77 19.64
N LEU A 300 5.33 1.88 19.63
CA LEU A 300 6.24 0.74 19.42
C LEU A 300 6.06 -0.36 20.47
N SER A 301 5.90 0.03 21.74
CA SER A 301 5.63 -0.95 22.81
C SER A 301 4.38 -1.77 22.52
N VAL A 302 3.29 -1.14 22.06
CA VAL A 302 2.06 -1.87 21.71
C VAL A 302 2.23 -2.66 20.41
N PHE A 303 2.93 -2.12 19.41
CA PHE A 303 3.27 -2.82 18.17
C PHE A 303 4.02 -4.12 18.47
N ASN A 304 4.98 -4.08 19.37
CA ASN A 304 5.79 -5.25 19.77
C ASN A 304 5.02 -6.31 20.57
N ASN A 305 3.91 -5.93 21.22
CA ASN A 305 3.11 -6.88 21.99
C ASN A 305 2.53 -8.02 21.12
N GLN A 306 2.31 -7.80 19.82
CA GLN A 306 1.86 -8.86 18.90
C GLN A 306 2.89 -9.99 18.77
N PHE A 307 4.17 -9.69 19.02
CA PHE A 307 5.30 -10.60 18.92
C PHE A 307 5.74 -11.21 20.26
N SER A 308 5.07 -10.86 21.35
CA SER A 308 5.45 -11.32 22.67
C SER A 308 5.37 -12.84 22.80
N ASN A 309 6.35 -13.45 23.49
CA ASN A 309 6.29 -14.85 23.86
C ASN A 309 5.25 -15.13 24.96
N SER A 310 4.87 -14.09 25.73
CA SER A 310 3.84 -14.19 26.76
C SER A 310 2.44 -14.32 26.14
N SER A 311 1.79 -15.47 26.33
CA SER A 311 0.41 -15.71 25.89
C SER A 311 -0.58 -14.67 26.44
N ARG A 312 -0.33 -14.15 27.67
CA ARG A 312 -1.15 -13.09 28.27
C ARG A 312 -1.06 -11.78 27.49
N ILE A 313 0.18 -11.33 27.13
CA ILE A 313 0.41 -10.09 26.38
C ILE A 313 -0.17 -10.23 24.96
N LYS A 314 0.09 -11.35 24.28
CA LYS A 314 -0.43 -11.65 22.95
C LYS A 314 -1.97 -11.66 22.93
N ARG A 315 -2.61 -12.27 23.92
CA ARG A 315 -4.07 -12.27 24.08
C ARG A 315 -4.63 -10.86 24.30
N ARG A 316 -3.93 -10.01 25.09
CA ARG A 316 -4.30 -8.61 25.32
C ARG A 316 -4.23 -7.80 24.00
N PHE A 317 -3.19 -8.01 23.19
CA PHE A 317 -3.06 -7.37 21.88
C PHE A 317 -4.24 -7.73 20.97
N TRP A 318 -4.59 -9.01 20.84
CA TRP A 318 -5.71 -9.45 19.99
C TRP A 318 -7.07 -9.00 20.52
N ARG A 319 -7.29 -9.00 21.83
CA ARG A 319 -8.50 -8.41 22.42
C ARG A 319 -8.65 -6.92 22.05
N ARG A 320 -7.56 -6.17 22.15
CA ARG A 320 -7.53 -4.76 21.72
C ARG A 320 -7.84 -4.64 20.23
N TYR A 321 -7.30 -5.49 19.38
CA TYR A 321 -7.60 -5.53 17.95
C TYR A 321 -9.10 -5.69 17.69
N TYR A 322 -9.74 -6.67 18.32
CA TYR A 322 -11.19 -6.89 18.19
C TYR A 322 -12.00 -5.71 18.70
N VAL A 323 -11.68 -5.13 19.84
CA VAL A 323 -12.36 -3.94 20.37
C VAL A 323 -12.28 -2.76 19.38
N ILE A 324 -11.11 -2.52 18.80
CA ILE A 324 -10.92 -1.46 17.80
C ILE A 324 -11.72 -1.79 16.53
N SER A 325 -11.69 -3.02 16.05
CA SER A 325 -12.45 -3.45 14.88
C SER A 325 -13.96 -3.22 15.08
N THR A 326 -14.49 -3.62 16.24
CA THR A 326 -15.88 -3.39 16.62
C THR A 326 -16.20 -1.90 16.70
N TYR A 327 -15.33 -1.10 17.33
CA TYR A 327 -15.51 0.34 17.40
C TYR A 327 -15.55 1.00 16.01
N LEU A 328 -14.63 0.66 15.14
CA LEU A 328 -14.58 1.20 13.77
C LEU A 328 -15.79 0.77 12.95
N PHE A 329 -16.26 -0.47 13.13
CA PHE A 329 -17.48 -0.98 12.51
C PHE A 329 -18.70 -0.18 12.98
N ILE A 330 -18.92 -0.04 14.29
CA ILE A 330 -20.04 0.72 14.87
C ILE A 330 -19.98 2.18 14.40
N LYS A 331 -18.82 2.81 14.46
CA LYS A 331 -18.62 4.17 13.96
C LYS A 331 -19.02 4.32 12.48
N SER A 332 -18.63 3.36 11.64
CA SER A 332 -19.04 3.34 10.23
C SER A 332 -20.56 3.27 10.09
N LYS A 333 -21.24 2.43 10.91
CA LYS A 333 -22.70 2.29 10.88
C LYS A 333 -23.43 3.56 11.37
N ILE A 334 -22.91 4.21 12.40
CA ILE A 334 -23.46 5.50 12.86
C ILE A 334 -23.36 6.55 11.74
N ILE A 335 -22.22 6.62 11.04
CA ILE A 335 -22.05 7.51 9.88
C ILE A 335 -23.06 7.17 8.77
N ASP A 336 -23.28 5.88 8.48
CA ASP A 336 -24.25 5.44 7.48
C ASP A 336 -25.68 5.82 7.87
N ILE A 337 -26.06 5.69 9.15
CA ILE A 337 -27.36 6.12 9.68
C ILE A 337 -27.53 7.63 9.52
N TYR A 338 -26.52 8.41 9.95
CA TYR A 338 -26.55 9.87 9.80
C TYR A 338 -26.71 10.30 8.34
N ARG A 339 -25.96 9.66 7.42
CA ARG A 339 -26.09 9.90 5.98
C ARG A 339 -27.47 9.51 5.45
N ASN A 340 -28.05 8.44 5.95
CA ASN A 340 -29.41 8.01 5.57
C ASN A 340 -30.45 9.07 5.94
N ILE A 341 -30.28 9.79 7.04
CA ILE A 341 -31.18 10.89 7.46
C ILE A 341 -31.01 12.10 6.53
N LEU A 342 -29.78 12.49 6.19
CA LEU A 342 -29.50 13.75 5.51
C LEU A 342 -29.46 13.66 3.98
N ASP A 343 -29.17 12.49 3.40
CA ASP A 343 -28.93 12.32 1.97
C ASP A 343 -30.00 11.43 1.32
N LYS A 344 -30.90 12.05 0.53
CA LYS A 344 -31.98 11.33 -0.20
C LYS A 344 -31.41 10.29 -1.16
N LYS A 345 -30.29 10.57 -1.83
CA LYS A 345 -29.65 9.61 -2.76
C LYS A 345 -29.09 8.41 -2.01
N PHE A 346 -28.54 8.64 -0.81
CA PHE A 346 -28.06 7.56 0.06
C PHE A 346 -29.20 6.70 0.60
N ARG A 347 -30.35 7.29 0.96
CA ARG A 347 -31.58 6.54 1.36
C ARG A 347 -32.03 5.59 0.26
N VAL A 348 -32.16 6.09 -0.97
CA VAL A 348 -32.57 5.26 -2.12
C VAL A 348 -31.59 4.12 -2.35
N TYR A 349 -30.28 4.42 -2.28
CA TYR A 349 -29.24 3.40 -2.37
C TYR A 349 -29.39 2.33 -1.28
N LEU A 350 -29.54 2.74 -0.01
CA LEU A 350 -29.64 1.83 1.12
C LEU A 350 -30.89 0.95 1.02
N PHE A 351 -32.03 1.54 0.66
CA PHE A 351 -33.30 0.81 0.46
C PHE A 351 -33.17 -0.24 -0.66
N LYS A 352 -32.67 0.13 -1.82
CA LYS A 352 -32.43 -0.81 -2.93
C LYS A 352 -31.51 -1.97 -2.51
N ARG A 353 -30.46 -1.68 -1.74
CA ARG A 353 -29.54 -2.70 -1.24
C ARG A 353 -30.19 -3.64 -0.23
N LEU A 354 -31.00 -3.12 0.68
CA LEU A 354 -31.70 -3.91 1.71
C LEU A 354 -32.82 -4.79 1.14
N THR A 355 -33.40 -4.41 0.00
CA THR A 355 -34.46 -5.16 -0.67
C THR A 355 -33.94 -6.15 -1.70
N ASP A 356 -32.64 -6.15 -2.02
CA ASP A 356 -32.04 -7.07 -2.99
C ASP A 356 -31.70 -8.43 -2.37
N ARG A 357 -32.53 -9.43 -2.63
CA ARG A 357 -32.32 -10.82 -2.19
C ARG A 357 -31.00 -11.42 -2.69
N ASN A 358 -30.55 -11.05 -3.90
CA ASN A 358 -29.31 -11.56 -4.46
C ASN A 358 -28.09 -11.03 -3.73
N TRP A 359 -28.17 -9.81 -3.21
CA TRP A 359 -27.12 -9.25 -2.37
C TRP A 359 -26.90 -10.08 -1.08
N TYR A 360 -27.96 -10.51 -0.43
CA TYR A 360 -27.86 -11.36 0.77
C TYR A 360 -27.30 -12.75 0.45
N LYS A 361 -27.75 -13.37 -0.66
CA LYS A 361 -27.21 -14.67 -1.11
C LYS A 361 -25.71 -14.59 -1.38
N SER A 362 -25.22 -13.52 -2.04
CA SER A 362 -23.80 -13.34 -2.32
C SER A 362 -22.93 -13.14 -1.06
N LYS A 363 -23.53 -12.75 0.08
CA LYS A 363 -22.83 -12.60 1.34
C LYS A 363 -22.78 -13.90 2.15
N LEU A 364 -23.81 -14.74 2.04
CA LEU A 364 -23.85 -16.04 2.71
C LEU A 364 -22.90 -17.07 2.09
N VAL A 365 -22.57 -16.93 0.81
CA VAL A 365 -21.59 -17.80 0.12
C VAL A 365 -20.12 -17.42 0.43
N GLN A 366 -19.86 -16.29 1.07
CA GLN A 366 -18.51 -15.83 1.46
C GLN A 366 -18.12 -16.21 2.91
N PHE A 367 -18.97 -16.95 3.63
CA PHE A 367 -18.70 -17.61 4.90
C PHE A 367 -18.76 -19.12 4.71
#